data_56e67d470ce6f3531365c7cf169724d5
#
_entry.id   56e67d470ce6f3531365c7cf169724d5
#
_cell.length_a   1.000
_cell.length_b   1.000
_cell.length_c   1.000
_cell.angle_alpha   90.00
_cell.angle_beta   90.00
_cell.angle_gamma   90.00
#
_symmetry.space_group_name_H-M   'P 1'
#
loop_
_entity.id
_entity.type
_entity.pdbx_description
1 polymer ?
#
loop_
_entity_poly.entity_id
_entity_poly.type
_entity_poly.pdbx_seq_one_letter_code
_entity_poly.pdbx_strand_id
1 'polypeptide(L)'
;NYGYNPPPRMREDLGYRVKDVSDHEHKELSVQEVLYVFERAYLNNKTPLNVPEAHFTQNPDSTITAHITVANGSNAPVTCDAVGNGRLDAVANAIEQTTGMHFTLVHYSEHALDNDTDSRACCYVGLKWASGKETWGCGTHTDIIVAGIRALVSAINNQ
;
A
#
# COMPACT_ATOMS: atom_id res chain seq x y z
N ASN A 1 -0.46 -18.71 9.47
CA ASN A 1 -1.28 -17.58 9.21
C ASN A 1 -1.09 -16.48 10.26
N TYR A 2 -0.30 -15.67 10.36
CA TYR A 2 0.16 -14.71 11.38
C TYR A 2 -0.75 -13.46 11.45
N GLY A 3 -2.06 -13.64 11.25
CA GLY A 3 -3.01 -12.56 11.31
C GLY A 3 -3.25 -11.84 9.99
N TYR A 4 -2.43 -12.06 8.99
CA TYR A 4 -2.64 -11.49 7.67
C TYR A 4 -3.65 -12.32 6.88
N ASN A 5 -4.44 -11.62 6.07
CA ASN A 5 -5.45 -12.25 5.22
C ASN A 5 -5.48 -11.54 3.86
N PRO A 6 -4.44 -11.69 3.06
CA PRO A 6 -4.38 -11.03 1.77
C PRO A 6 -5.53 -11.46 0.84
N PRO A 7 -6.02 -10.57 -0.02
CA PRO A 7 -7.05 -10.93 -0.99
C PRO A 7 -6.52 -11.95 -2.01
N PRO A 8 -7.40 -12.68 -2.70
CA PRO A 8 -6.98 -13.79 -3.57
C PRO A 8 -5.93 -13.44 -4.61
N ARG A 9 -6.06 -12.29 -5.28
CA ARG A 9 -5.09 -11.92 -6.32
C ARG A 9 -3.74 -11.53 -5.73
N MET A 10 -3.73 -10.98 -4.51
CA MET A 10 -2.49 -10.71 -3.80
C MET A 10 -1.84 -12.02 -3.35
N ARG A 11 -2.63 -13.01 -2.92
CA ARG A 11 -2.10 -14.34 -2.59
C ARG A 11 -1.45 -15.00 -3.79
N GLU A 12 -2.03 -14.81 -4.95
CA GLU A 12 -1.46 -15.33 -6.20
C GLU A 12 -0.11 -14.67 -6.50
N ASP A 13 -0.03 -13.36 -6.34
CA ASP A 13 1.22 -12.61 -6.50
C ASP A 13 2.28 -13.09 -5.49
N LEU A 14 1.89 -13.28 -4.23
CA LEU A 14 2.77 -13.83 -3.20
C LEU A 14 3.24 -15.23 -3.59
N GLY A 15 2.35 -16.06 -4.12
CA GLY A 15 2.67 -17.42 -4.55
C GLY A 15 3.80 -17.43 -5.58
N TYR A 16 3.76 -16.54 -6.55
CA TYR A 16 4.82 -16.42 -7.54
C TYR A 16 6.14 -15.97 -6.92
N ARG A 17 6.09 -15.05 -5.96
CA ARG A 17 7.30 -14.59 -5.26
C ARG A 17 7.92 -15.71 -4.42
N VAL A 18 7.09 -16.48 -3.73
CA VAL A 18 7.53 -17.63 -2.93
C VAL A 18 8.15 -18.69 -3.82
N LYS A 19 7.51 -19.00 -4.94
CA LYS A 19 8.03 -19.96 -5.91
C LYS A 19 9.40 -19.52 -6.43
N ASP A 20 9.55 -18.25 -6.75
CA ASP A 20 10.80 -17.70 -7.27
C ASP A 20 11.94 -17.86 -6.27
N VAL A 21 11.69 -17.54 -4.99
CA VAL A 21 12.68 -17.72 -3.92
C VAL A 21 13.00 -19.19 -3.72
N SER A 22 11.97 -20.04 -3.68
CA SER A 22 12.12 -21.49 -3.50
C SER A 22 12.98 -22.10 -4.61
N ASP A 23 12.71 -21.72 -5.85
CA ASP A 23 13.48 -22.20 -7.01
C ASP A 23 14.94 -21.74 -6.93
N HIS A 24 15.15 -20.49 -6.53
CA HIS A 24 16.51 -19.93 -6.45
C HIS A 24 17.32 -20.59 -5.33
N GLU A 25 16.69 -20.92 -4.20
CA GLU A 25 17.36 -21.56 -3.08
C GLU A 25 17.34 -23.08 -3.11
N HIS A 26 16.67 -23.64 -4.09
CA HIS A 26 16.56 -25.11 -4.27
C HIS A 26 15.96 -25.81 -3.06
N LYS A 27 14.96 -25.19 -2.43
CA LYS A 27 14.28 -25.79 -1.28
C LYS A 27 12.86 -25.27 -1.13
N GLU A 28 12.03 -26.03 -0.44
CA GLU A 28 10.71 -25.59 -0.02
C GLU A 28 10.83 -24.62 1.16
N LEU A 29 10.07 -23.54 1.13
CA LEU A 29 10.12 -22.53 2.18
C LEU A 29 9.24 -22.92 3.37
N SER A 30 9.73 -22.69 4.58
CA SER A 30 8.95 -22.82 5.78
C SER A 30 7.90 -21.70 5.87
N VAL A 31 6.95 -21.85 6.81
CA VAL A 31 5.95 -20.81 7.07
C VAL A 31 6.61 -19.50 7.47
N GLN A 32 7.66 -19.57 8.30
CA GLN A 32 8.39 -18.37 8.70
C GLN A 32 9.08 -17.69 7.52
N GLU A 33 9.63 -18.47 6.61
CA GLU A 33 10.27 -17.94 5.42
C GLU A 33 9.25 -17.30 4.47
N VAL A 34 8.06 -17.89 4.33
CA VAL A 34 6.97 -17.30 3.55
C VAL A 34 6.54 -15.98 4.16
N LEU A 35 6.41 -15.92 5.49
CA LEU A 35 6.06 -14.68 6.19
C LEU A 35 7.12 -13.59 5.92
N TYR A 36 8.39 -13.97 5.95
CA TYR A 36 9.48 -13.03 5.66
C TYR A 36 9.38 -12.48 4.23
N VAL A 37 9.08 -13.34 3.25
CA VAL A 37 8.87 -12.91 1.86
C VAL A 37 7.71 -11.92 1.79
N PHE A 38 6.61 -12.23 2.46
CA PHE A 38 5.43 -11.35 2.50
C PHE A 38 5.79 -9.97 3.09
N GLU A 39 6.43 -9.96 4.24
CA GLU A 39 6.74 -8.70 4.91
C GLU A 39 7.71 -7.84 4.09
N ARG A 40 8.72 -8.47 3.51
CA ARG A 40 9.68 -7.75 2.68
C ARG A 40 9.07 -7.20 1.39
N ALA A 41 8.16 -7.95 0.80
CA ALA A 41 7.60 -7.57 -0.48
C ALA A 41 6.48 -6.52 -0.33
N TYR A 42 5.67 -6.63 0.72
CA TYR A 42 4.41 -5.88 0.75
C TYR A 42 4.22 -4.97 1.95
N LEU A 43 4.88 -5.24 3.07
CA LEU A 43 4.50 -4.60 4.33
C LEU A 43 5.18 -3.26 4.53
N ASN A 44 4.38 -2.19 4.54
CA ASN A 44 4.82 -0.84 4.91
C ASN A 44 6.06 -0.35 4.15
N ASN A 45 6.24 -0.75 2.90
CA ASN A 45 7.39 -0.34 2.09
C ASN A 45 7.28 1.14 1.73
N LYS A 46 8.26 1.93 2.14
CA LYS A 46 8.25 3.38 1.99
C LYS A 46 9.43 3.92 1.19
N THR A 47 10.02 3.08 0.36
CA THR A 47 11.11 3.48 -0.53
C THR A 47 10.89 2.90 -1.92
N PRO A 48 11.13 3.66 -2.98
CA PRO A 48 11.60 5.06 -2.97
C PRO A 48 10.52 6.08 -2.65
N LEU A 49 9.24 5.75 -2.83
CA LEU A 49 8.14 6.69 -2.59
C LEU A 49 7.62 6.58 -1.16
N ASN A 50 7.41 7.72 -0.53
CA ASN A 50 6.77 7.80 0.79
C ASN A 50 5.86 9.02 0.86
N VAL A 51 4.87 8.95 1.74
CA VAL A 51 3.98 10.06 2.07
C VAL A 51 4.10 10.30 3.58
N PRO A 52 5.10 11.09 4.01
CA PRO A 52 5.35 11.28 5.44
C PRO A 52 4.29 12.10 6.16
N GLU A 53 3.52 12.90 5.44
CA GLU A 53 2.45 13.71 6.03
C GLU A 53 1.21 13.70 5.15
N ALA A 54 0.05 13.62 5.78
CA ALA A 54 -1.23 13.72 5.10
C ALA A 54 -2.25 14.36 6.03
N HIS A 55 -2.92 15.40 5.54
CA HIS A 55 -4.00 16.09 6.23
C HIS A 55 -5.19 16.18 5.29
N PHE A 56 -6.39 16.30 5.83
CA PHE A 56 -7.61 16.22 5.03
C PHE A 56 -8.58 17.34 5.38
N THR A 57 -9.22 17.86 4.37
CA THR A 57 -10.31 18.84 4.49
C THR A 57 -11.54 18.26 3.84
N GLN A 58 -12.65 18.23 4.57
CA GLN A 58 -13.92 17.83 3.99
C GLN A 58 -14.56 19.04 3.31
N ASN A 59 -14.89 18.90 2.04
CA ASN A 59 -15.45 19.99 1.26
C ASN A 59 -16.99 20.01 1.37
N PRO A 60 -17.63 21.16 1.10
CA PRO A 60 -19.09 21.26 1.20
C PRO A 60 -19.85 20.30 0.28
N ASP A 61 -19.26 19.90 -0.85
CA ASP A 61 -19.87 18.96 -1.81
C ASP A 61 -19.64 17.50 -1.45
N SER A 62 -19.15 17.21 -0.23
CA SER A 62 -18.84 15.88 0.28
C SER A 62 -17.60 15.24 -0.31
N THR A 63 -16.85 15.96 -1.15
CA THR A 63 -15.51 15.50 -1.56
C THR A 63 -14.49 15.79 -0.46
N ILE A 64 -13.32 15.16 -0.57
CA ILE A 64 -12.22 15.31 0.37
C ILE A 64 -11.04 15.92 -0.38
N THR A 65 -10.40 16.93 0.22
CA THR A 65 -9.11 17.40 -0.25
C THR A 65 -8.02 16.80 0.62
N ALA A 66 -7.07 16.11 0.00
CA ALA A 66 -5.86 15.64 0.69
C ALA A 66 -4.75 16.67 0.52
N HIS A 67 -4.09 16.99 1.62
CA HIS A 67 -2.90 17.84 1.65
C HIS A 67 -1.75 16.95 2.07
N ILE A 68 -0.88 16.59 1.14
CA ILE A 68 0.17 15.61 1.41
C ILE A 68 1.55 16.14 1.09
N THR A 69 2.54 15.50 1.71
CA THR A 69 3.94 15.63 1.34
C THR A 69 4.38 14.32 0.70
N VAL A 70 4.99 14.40 -0.47
CA VAL A 70 5.50 13.23 -1.19
C VAL A 70 7.01 13.30 -1.21
N ALA A 71 7.66 12.25 -0.73
CA ALA A 71 9.10 12.04 -0.84
C ALA A 71 9.35 10.95 -1.88
N ASN A 72 10.30 11.17 -2.79
CA ASN A 72 10.59 10.21 -3.85
C ASN A 72 12.09 10.12 -4.08
N GLY A 73 12.70 9.08 -3.51
CA GLY A 73 14.14 8.88 -3.58
C GLY A 73 14.91 9.99 -2.90
N SER A 74 15.93 10.49 -3.57
CA SER A 74 16.77 11.59 -3.06
C SER A 74 16.25 12.98 -3.44
N ASN A 75 15.12 13.05 -4.16
CA ASN A 75 14.54 14.34 -4.55
C ASN A 75 14.02 15.08 -3.31
N ALA A 76 13.99 16.41 -3.38
CA ALA A 76 13.40 17.20 -2.31
C ALA A 76 11.91 16.85 -2.18
N PRO A 77 11.38 16.73 -0.96
CA PRO A 77 9.96 16.47 -0.77
C PRO A 77 9.09 17.59 -1.39
N VAL A 78 7.94 17.19 -1.91
CA VAL A 78 7.00 18.09 -2.57
C VAL A 78 5.67 18.03 -1.84
N THR A 79 5.05 19.18 -1.61
CA THR A 79 3.68 19.24 -1.08
C THR A 79 2.70 19.30 -2.24
N CYS A 80 1.55 18.67 -2.08
CA CYS A 80 0.54 18.60 -3.13
C CYS A 80 -0.86 18.48 -2.50
N ASP A 81 -1.82 19.14 -3.13
CA ASP A 81 -3.23 19.03 -2.75
C ASP A 81 -4.00 18.39 -3.89
N ALA A 82 -4.92 17.50 -3.58
CA ALA A 82 -5.81 16.91 -4.57
C ALA A 82 -7.14 16.53 -3.95
N VAL A 83 -8.16 16.49 -4.78
CA VAL A 83 -9.52 16.17 -4.38
C VAL A 83 -9.85 14.74 -4.80
N GLY A 84 -10.61 14.05 -3.96
CA GLY A 84 -11.12 12.73 -4.26
C GLY A 84 -12.46 12.50 -3.58
N ASN A 85 -13.11 11.39 -3.91
CA ASN A 85 -14.40 11.03 -3.29
C ASN A 85 -14.23 10.55 -1.85
N GLY A 86 -13.05 10.05 -1.51
CA GLY A 86 -12.69 9.65 -0.17
C GLY A 86 -11.24 10.02 0.11
N ARG A 87 -10.79 9.74 1.35
CA ARG A 87 -9.44 10.12 1.77
C ARG A 87 -8.36 9.40 0.96
N LEU A 88 -8.46 8.10 0.82
CA LEU A 88 -7.44 7.33 0.10
C LEU A 88 -7.40 7.70 -1.38
N ASP A 89 -8.57 7.88 -1.99
CA ASP A 89 -8.70 8.31 -3.37
C ASP A 89 -8.04 9.69 -3.59
N ALA A 90 -8.25 10.63 -2.66
CA ALA A 90 -7.64 11.94 -2.73
C ALA A 90 -6.11 11.86 -2.63
N VAL A 91 -5.58 11.00 -1.74
CA VAL A 91 -4.13 10.77 -1.63
C VAL A 91 -3.58 10.18 -2.93
N ALA A 92 -4.26 9.20 -3.51
CA ALA A 92 -3.84 8.60 -4.78
C ALA A 92 -3.77 9.64 -5.89
N ASN A 93 -4.80 10.50 -5.98
CA ASN A 93 -4.83 11.57 -6.98
C ASN A 93 -3.66 12.55 -6.79
N ALA A 94 -3.36 12.90 -5.55
CA ALA A 94 -2.23 13.78 -5.24
C ALA A 94 -0.89 13.17 -5.64
N ILE A 95 -0.71 11.88 -5.38
CA ILE A 95 0.51 11.17 -5.79
C ILE A 95 0.65 11.17 -7.30
N GLU A 96 -0.43 10.88 -8.03
CA GLU A 96 -0.41 10.89 -9.48
C GLU A 96 -0.04 12.28 -10.04
N GLN A 97 -0.62 13.33 -9.48
CA GLN A 97 -0.31 14.70 -9.91
C GLN A 97 1.15 15.07 -9.68
N THR A 98 1.69 14.64 -8.53
CA THR A 98 3.07 15.00 -8.14
C THR A 98 4.11 14.21 -8.90
N THR A 99 3.84 12.93 -9.19
CA THR A 99 4.85 12.01 -9.76
C THR A 99 4.70 11.78 -11.24
N GLY A 100 3.53 12.08 -11.82
CA GLY A 100 3.22 11.72 -13.20
C GLY A 100 2.89 10.24 -13.38
N MET A 101 2.83 9.47 -12.31
CA MET A 101 2.41 8.06 -12.36
C MET A 101 0.92 7.98 -12.66
N HIS A 102 0.51 6.88 -13.34
CA HIS A 102 -0.89 6.60 -13.64
C HIS A 102 -1.21 5.18 -13.26
N PHE A 103 -2.15 5.02 -12.36
CA PHE A 103 -2.62 3.72 -11.90
C PHE A 103 -4.10 3.79 -11.52
N THR A 104 -4.74 2.63 -11.47
CA THR A 104 -6.12 2.50 -10.99
C THR A 104 -6.11 1.67 -9.72
N LEU A 105 -6.79 2.14 -8.69
CA LEU A 105 -6.97 1.37 -7.47
C LEU A 105 -8.03 0.31 -7.74
N VAL A 106 -7.61 -0.97 -7.81
CA VAL A 106 -8.50 -2.08 -8.16
C VAL A 106 -8.94 -2.90 -6.96
N HIS A 107 -8.30 -2.70 -5.81
CA HIS A 107 -8.70 -3.39 -4.59
C HIS A 107 -8.35 -2.57 -3.36
N TYR A 108 -9.26 -2.52 -2.43
CA TYR A 108 -9.02 -2.05 -1.07
C TYR A 108 -9.78 -2.93 -0.11
N SER A 109 -9.11 -3.44 0.91
CA SER A 109 -9.74 -4.14 2.02
C SER A 109 -8.99 -3.88 3.32
N GLU A 110 -9.67 -4.11 4.44
CA GLU A 110 -9.10 -3.85 5.75
C GLU A 110 -9.67 -4.80 6.78
N HIS A 111 -8.89 -5.07 7.80
CA HIS A 111 -9.35 -5.84 8.96
C HIS A 111 -8.48 -5.47 10.18
N ALA A 112 -8.95 -5.84 11.36
CA ALA A 112 -8.13 -5.73 12.57
C ALA A 112 -7.06 -6.81 12.55
N LEU A 113 -5.82 -6.44 12.84
CA LEU A 113 -4.71 -7.38 12.79
C LEU A 113 -4.62 -8.23 14.05
N ASP A 114 -4.92 -7.62 15.20
CA ASP A 114 -4.90 -8.32 16.48
C ASP A 114 -6.10 -7.88 17.32
N ASN A 115 -6.38 -8.63 18.38
CA ASN A 115 -7.57 -8.42 19.21
C ASN A 115 -7.25 -7.69 20.51
N ASP A 116 -6.08 -7.08 20.62
CA ASP A 116 -5.66 -6.36 21.81
C ASP A 116 -6.22 -4.95 21.83
N THR A 117 -6.03 -4.28 22.97
CA THR A 117 -6.40 -2.88 23.15
C THR A 117 -5.62 -1.95 22.21
N ASP A 118 -4.45 -2.39 21.75
CA ASP A 118 -3.64 -1.68 20.77
C ASP A 118 -3.93 -2.16 19.34
N SER A 119 -5.15 -2.61 19.11
CA SER A 119 -5.57 -3.19 17.84
C SER A 119 -5.13 -2.33 16.67
N ARG A 120 -4.32 -2.91 15.77
CA ARG A 120 -3.87 -2.25 14.55
C ARG A 120 -4.79 -2.62 13.40
N ALA A 121 -5.02 -1.66 12.54
CA ALA A 121 -5.68 -1.92 11.27
C ALA A 121 -4.64 -2.49 10.29
N CYS A 122 -5.09 -3.42 9.46
CA CYS A 122 -4.31 -3.99 8.37
C CYS A 122 -5.07 -3.74 7.08
N CYS A 123 -4.43 -3.03 6.15
CA CYS A 123 -5.04 -2.67 4.87
C CYS A 123 -4.29 -3.32 3.73
N TYR A 124 -5.02 -3.70 2.68
CA TYR A 124 -4.46 -4.25 1.45
C TYR A 124 -4.91 -3.39 0.28
N VAL A 125 -3.97 -3.01 -0.57
CA VAL A 125 -4.24 -2.21 -1.76
C VAL A 125 -3.71 -2.94 -2.98
N GLY A 126 -4.53 -3.00 -4.02
CA GLY A 126 -4.13 -3.48 -5.33
C GLY A 126 -4.23 -2.34 -6.34
N LEU A 127 -3.21 -2.21 -7.17
CA LEU A 127 -3.13 -1.19 -8.21
C LEU A 127 -2.96 -1.85 -9.57
N LYS A 128 -3.61 -1.28 -10.58
CA LYS A 128 -3.39 -1.69 -11.97
C LYS A 128 -2.74 -0.54 -12.72
N TRP A 129 -1.64 -0.85 -13.38
CA TRP A 129 -0.85 0.11 -14.13
C TRP A 129 -1.21 0.10 -15.62
N ALA A 130 -0.78 1.10 -16.35
CA ALA A 130 -1.09 1.22 -17.79
C ALA A 130 -0.64 0.00 -18.59
N SER A 131 0.44 -0.67 -18.16
CA SER A 131 0.93 -1.90 -18.78
C SER A 131 0.00 -3.10 -18.60
N GLY A 132 -0.98 -2.99 -17.71
CA GLY A 132 -1.81 -4.11 -17.30
C GLY A 132 -1.26 -4.87 -16.09
N LYS A 133 -0.02 -4.57 -15.68
CA LYS A 133 0.58 -5.16 -14.48
C LYS A 133 -0.19 -4.71 -13.25
N GLU A 134 -0.35 -5.63 -12.30
CA GLU A 134 -0.91 -5.32 -10.99
C GLU A 134 0.17 -5.39 -9.93
N THR A 135 0.12 -4.46 -8.98
CA THR A 135 1.01 -4.46 -7.83
C THR A 135 0.19 -4.37 -6.56
N TRP A 136 0.75 -4.90 -5.47
CA TRP A 136 0.04 -5.06 -4.21
C TRP A 136 0.87 -4.51 -3.06
N GLY A 137 0.16 -4.03 -2.04
CA GLY A 137 0.79 -3.54 -0.83
C GLY A 137 -0.08 -3.79 0.39
N CYS A 138 0.56 -3.86 1.54
CA CYS A 138 -0.07 -4.04 2.83
C CYS A 138 0.44 -2.95 3.77
N GLY A 139 -0.47 -2.35 4.52
CA GLY A 139 -0.12 -1.33 5.51
C GLY A 139 -0.75 -1.64 6.85
N THR A 140 -0.01 -1.39 7.92
CA THR A 140 -0.50 -1.59 9.29
C THR A 140 -0.26 -0.34 10.12
N HIS A 141 -1.24 0.03 10.92
CA HIS A 141 -1.15 1.14 11.87
C HIS A 141 -2.39 1.13 12.75
N THR A 142 -2.33 1.77 13.91
CA THR A 142 -3.50 1.94 14.78
C THR A 142 -4.54 2.88 14.16
N ASP A 143 -4.10 3.83 13.34
CA ASP A 143 -4.98 4.72 12.57
C ASP A 143 -5.24 4.10 11.20
N ILE A 144 -6.50 3.87 10.87
CA ILE A 144 -6.91 3.19 9.63
C ILE A 144 -6.48 3.96 8.37
N ILE A 145 -6.50 5.30 8.40
CA ILE A 145 -6.09 6.05 7.22
C ILE A 145 -4.59 5.98 7.00
N VAL A 146 -3.81 5.95 8.08
CA VAL A 146 -2.36 5.76 7.97
C VAL A 146 -2.05 4.37 7.42
N ALA A 147 -2.75 3.34 7.90
CA ALA A 147 -2.60 1.98 7.38
C ALA A 147 -2.93 1.92 5.90
N GLY A 148 -4.02 2.58 5.47
CA GLY A 148 -4.42 2.64 4.06
C GLY A 148 -3.37 3.34 3.19
N ILE A 149 -2.84 4.46 3.65
CA ILE A 149 -1.79 5.19 2.92
C ILE A 149 -0.53 4.33 2.81
N ARG A 150 -0.13 3.65 3.88
CA ARG A 150 1.02 2.73 3.87
C ARG A 150 0.83 1.60 2.87
N ALA A 151 -0.38 1.03 2.78
CA ALA A 151 -0.69 0.00 1.81
C ALA A 151 -0.59 0.52 0.37
N LEU A 152 -1.15 1.70 0.12
CA LEU A 152 -1.09 2.36 -1.19
C LEU A 152 0.36 2.64 -1.61
N VAL A 153 1.14 3.24 -0.72
CA VAL A 153 2.55 3.57 -0.97
C VAL A 153 3.36 2.29 -1.23
N SER A 154 3.13 1.25 -0.44
CA SER A 154 3.81 -0.04 -0.63
C SER A 154 3.47 -0.66 -1.99
N ALA A 155 2.21 -0.59 -2.42
CA ALA A 155 1.80 -1.07 -3.74
C ALA A 155 2.47 -0.29 -4.86
N ILE A 156 2.60 1.03 -4.72
CA ILE A 156 3.30 1.88 -5.70
C ILE A 156 4.77 1.48 -5.78
N ASN A 157 5.40 1.22 -4.64
CA ASN A 157 6.82 0.85 -4.60
C ASN A 157 7.09 -0.54 -5.17
N ASN A 158 6.06 -1.32 -5.43
CA ASN A 158 6.17 -2.64 -6.07
C ASN A 158 6.06 -2.58 -7.60
N GLN A 159 5.93 -1.39 -8.13
CA GLN A 159 5.87 -1.21 -9.59
C GLN A 159 7.15 -1.71 -10.29
#